data_31528951539efb3ccd675aecc81c9772
#
_entry.id   31528951539efb3ccd675aecc81c9772
#
_cell.length_a   1.000
_cell.length_b   1.000
_cell.length_c   1.000
_cell.angle_alpha   90.00
_cell.angle_beta   90.00
_cell.angle_gamma   90.00
#
_symmetry.space_group_name_H-M   'P 1'
#
loop_
_entity.id
_entity.type
_entity.pdbx_description
1 polymer ?
#
loop_
_entity_poly.entity_id
_entity_poly.type
_entity_poly.pdbx_seq_one_letter_code
_entity_poly.pdbx_strand_id
1 'polypeptide(L)'
;MKKVLIVDDDSVVVTSLAIKLKASGYEVFKGKDGPSAVNLVRTQRPDVILLDINFPPEFMSVTWDGFQIMEWLRRLEEGANTPIFIITSGDPEKYVSRARDLGAAAFFRKPIVHEQLISAIRRVLKEEPAPVD
;
A
#
# COMPACT_ATOMS: atom_id res chain seq x y z
N MET A 1 -10.18 4.93 -14.38
CA MET A 1 -8.83 4.92 -13.82
C MET A 1 -8.76 3.94 -12.67
N LYS A 2 -7.70 3.19 -12.61
CA LYS A 2 -7.45 2.34 -11.46
C LYS A 2 -7.06 3.19 -10.26
N LYS A 3 -7.45 2.74 -9.08
CA LYS A 3 -7.27 3.49 -7.82
C LYS A 3 -6.18 2.86 -6.97
N VAL A 4 -5.26 3.68 -6.49
CA VAL A 4 -4.19 3.27 -5.59
C VAL A 4 -4.37 3.99 -4.26
N LEU A 5 -4.38 3.24 -3.17
CA LEU A 5 -4.38 3.80 -1.82
C LEU A 5 -2.97 3.67 -1.25
N ILE A 6 -2.41 4.78 -0.78
CA ILE A 6 -1.12 4.79 -0.07
C ILE A 6 -1.40 5.03 1.41
N VAL A 7 -0.98 4.09 2.24
CA VAL A 7 -1.11 4.20 3.71
C VAL A 7 0.29 4.33 4.32
N ASP A 8 0.66 5.55 4.66
CA ASP A 8 1.98 5.86 5.18
C ASP A 8 1.89 7.23 5.86
N ASP A 9 2.52 7.38 7.01
CA ASP A 9 2.56 8.64 7.75
C ASP A 9 3.70 9.57 7.31
N ASP A 10 4.63 9.07 6.47
CA ASP A 10 5.71 9.88 5.93
C ASP A 10 5.22 10.69 4.73
N SER A 11 4.97 11.97 4.96
CA SER A 11 4.41 12.85 3.92
C SER A 11 5.31 13.02 2.71
N VAL A 12 6.63 12.91 2.88
CA VAL A 12 7.57 13.01 1.76
C VAL A 12 7.43 11.80 0.84
N VAL A 13 7.40 10.59 1.43
CA VAL A 13 7.21 9.36 0.67
C VAL A 13 5.87 9.37 -0.05
N VAL A 14 4.80 9.72 0.66
CA VAL A 14 3.45 9.74 0.10
C VAL A 14 3.35 10.73 -1.06
N THR A 15 3.88 11.93 -0.89
CA THR A 15 3.84 12.96 -1.94
C THR A 15 4.61 12.51 -3.18
N SER A 16 5.81 11.98 -3.00
CA SER A 16 6.65 11.51 -4.09
C SER A 16 5.98 10.37 -4.87
N LEU A 17 5.46 9.37 -4.17
CA LEU A 17 4.76 8.25 -4.79
C LEU A 17 3.49 8.72 -5.51
N ALA A 18 2.73 9.62 -4.88
CA ALA A 18 1.48 10.10 -5.47
C ALA A 18 1.72 10.82 -6.79
N ILE A 19 2.74 11.66 -6.85
CA ILE A 19 3.10 12.37 -8.09
C ILE A 19 3.40 11.37 -9.20
N LYS A 20 4.23 10.38 -8.91
CA LYS A 20 4.65 9.40 -9.89
C LYS A 20 3.49 8.51 -10.36
N LEU A 21 2.65 8.08 -9.42
CA LEU A 21 1.50 7.25 -9.74
C LEU A 21 0.46 8.00 -10.55
N LYS A 22 0.18 9.25 -10.22
CA LYS A 22 -0.72 10.08 -11.01
C LYS A 22 -0.20 10.29 -12.43
N ALA A 23 1.10 10.52 -12.57
CA ALA A 23 1.74 10.64 -13.87
C ALA A 23 1.64 9.36 -14.68
N SER A 24 1.50 8.22 -14.03
CA SER A 24 1.36 6.91 -14.66
C SER A 24 -0.09 6.52 -14.95
N GLY A 25 -1.04 7.41 -14.67
CA GLY A 25 -2.45 7.20 -15.01
C GLY A 25 -3.31 6.65 -13.88
N TYR A 26 -2.85 6.67 -12.65
CA TYR A 26 -3.61 6.18 -11.50
C TYR A 26 -4.28 7.31 -10.73
N GLU A 27 -5.45 7.01 -10.17
CA GLU A 27 -6.07 7.87 -9.18
C GLU A 27 -5.52 7.48 -7.81
N VAL A 28 -5.06 8.44 -7.02
CA VAL A 28 -4.34 8.18 -5.77
C VAL A 28 -5.08 8.73 -4.56
N PHE A 29 -5.24 7.88 -3.56
CA PHE A 29 -5.79 8.23 -2.26
C PHE A 29 -4.71 8.07 -1.20
N LYS A 30 -4.73 8.90 -0.17
CA LYS A 30 -3.72 8.93 0.87
C LYS A 30 -4.36 8.72 2.23
N GLY A 31 -3.91 7.70 2.95
CA GLY A 31 -4.29 7.44 4.33
C GLY A 31 -3.06 7.53 5.22
N LYS A 32 -3.15 8.22 6.34
CA LYS A 32 -2.02 8.41 7.24
C LYS A 32 -2.08 7.54 8.50
N ASP A 33 -3.17 6.83 8.70
CA ASP A 33 -3.38 5.97 9.86
C ASP A 33 -4.36 4.85 9.53
N GLY A 34 -4.57 3.95 10.50
CA GLY A 34 -5.49 2.83 10.34
C GLY A 34 -6.93 3.24 10.07
N PRO A 35 -7.52 4.12 10.88
CA PRO A 35 -8.90 4.54 10.66
C PRO A 35 -9.14 5.20 9.30
N SER A 36 -8.22 6.05 8.84
CA SER A 36 -8.36 6.66 7.52
C SER A 36 -8.22 5.63 6.40
N ALA A 37 -7.32 4.65 6.56
CA ALA A 37 -7.18 3.56 5.59
C ALA A 37 -8.47 2.75 5.48
N VAL A 38 -9.06 2.37 6.61
CA VAL A 38 -10.31 1.61 6.63
C VAL A 38 -11.42 2.40 5.94
N ASN A 39 -11.57 3.68 6.26
CA ASN A 39 -12.58 4.52 5.64
C ASN A 39 -12.40 4.61 4.12
N LEU A 40 -11.17 4.81 3.67
CA LEU A 40 -10.88 4.92 2.24
C LEU A 40 -11.11 3.61 1.49
N VAL A 41 -10.78 2.48 2.10
CA VAL A 41 -11.07 1.18 1.48
C VAL A 41 -12.57 0.99 1.31
N ARG A 42 -13.35 1.34 2.33
CA ARG A 42 -14.81 1.18 2.28
C ARG A 42 -15.48 2.13 1.29
N THR A 43 -15.01 3.36 1.19
CA THR A 43 -15.67 4.38 0.38
C THR A 43 -15.14 4.44 -1.05
N GLN A 44 -13.84 4.24 -1.25
CA GLN A 44 -13.22 4.38 -2.56
C GLN A 44 -12.92 3.07 -3.27
N ARG A 45 -12.88 1.96 -2.54
CA ARG A 45 -12.61 0.62 -3.08
C ARG A 45 -11.38 0.61 -3.99
N PRO A 46 -10.18 0.87 -3.44
CA PRO A 46 -8.97 0.92 -4.26
C PRO A 46 -8.69 -0.43 -4.91
N ASP A 47 -8.00 -0.38 -6.04
CA ASP A 47 -7.59 -1.58 -6.76
C ASP A 47 -6.32 -2.20 -6.21
N VAL A 48 -5.47 -1.38 -5.57
CA VAL A 48 -4.26 -1.83 -4.89
C VAL A 48 -3.98 -0.91 -3.71
N ILE A 49 -3.40 -1.48 -2.66
CA ILE A 49 -3.03 -0.74 -1.45
C ILE A 49 -1.53 -0.84 -1.23
N LEU A 50 -0.88 0.31 -1.05
CA LEU A 50 0.52 0.39 -0.64
C LEU A 50 0.52 0.71 0.84
N LEU A 51 1.05 -0.19 1.66
CA LEU A 51 0.94 -0.10 3.11
C LEU A 51 2.31 -0.12 3.78
N ASP A 52 2.64 0.96 4.49
CA ASP A 52 3.81 0.99 5.36
C ASP A 52 3.48 0.23 6.64
N ILE A 53 4.35 -0.69 7.02
CA ILE A 53 4.18 -1.44 8.26
C ILE A 53 4.91 -0.81 9.44
N ASN A 54 5.74 0.20 9.20
CA ASN A 54 6.53 0.86 10.25
C ASN A 54 5.87 2.17 10.67
N PHE A 55 4.66 2.08 11.24
CA PHE A 55 4.08 3.25 11.88
C PHE A 55 4.79 3.46 13.21
N PRO A 56 5.21 4.70 13.52
CA PRO A 56 5.83 4.97 14.80
C PRO A 56 4.84 4.71 15.94
N PRO A 57 5.34 4.27 17.11
CA PRO A 57 4.47 4.13 18.26
C PRO A 57 3.91 5.51 18.63
N GLU A 58 2.59 5.61 18.65
CA GLU A 58 1.94 6.84 19.07
C GLU A 58 2.00 6.98 20.58
N PHE A 59 1.90 8.22 21.04
CA PHE A 59 1.97 8.53 22.45
C PHE A 59 0.77 8.04 23.24
N MET A 60 -0.28 7.64 22.57
CA MET A 60 -1.51 7.19 23.21
C MET A 60 -1.73 5.73 22.87
N SER A 61 -2.23 5.03 23.82
CA SER A 61 -2.32 3.60 24.03
C SER A 61 -2.83 2.69 22.91
N VAL A 62 -3.13 3.17 21.73
CA VAL A 62 -3.53 2.29 20.63
C VAL A 62 -2.67 2.59 19.42
N THR A 63 -1.63 1.81 19.26
CA THR A 63 -0.81 1.85 18.06
C THR A 63 -1.30 0.79 17.10
N TRP A 64 -1.69 1.22 15.93
CA TRP A 64 -1.94 0.29 14.85
C TRP A 64 -0.66 0.18 14.03
N ASP A 65 0.04 -0.95 14.14
CA ASP A 65 1.11 -1.21 13.19
C ASP A 65 0.52 -1.61 11.83
N GLY A 66 1.35 -1.65 10.81
CA GLY A 66 0.86 -1.96 9.48
C GLY A 66 0.24 -3.35 9.37
N PHE A 67 0.69 -4.31 10.16
CA PHE A 67 0.11 -5.65 10.14
C PHE A 67 -1.31 -5.66 10.73
N GLN A 68 -1.54 -4.90 11.79
CA GLN A 68 -2.88 -4.77 12.36
C GLN A 68 -3.82 -4.11 11.36
N ILE A 69 -3.36 -3.09 10.66
CA ILE A 69 -4.13 -2.46 9.59
C ILE A 69 -4.46 -3.49 8.50
N MET A 70 -3.48 -4.28 8.08
CA MET A 70 -3.68 -5.31 7.07
C MET A 70 -4.72 -6.35 7.50
N GLU A 71 -4.63 -6.82 8.74
CA GLU A 71 -5.62 -7.75 9.29
C GLU A 71 -7.02 -7.16 9.26
N TRP A 72 -7.16 -5.89 9.65
CA TRP A 72 -8.43 -5.21 9.64
C TRP A 72 -8.99 -5.10 8.23
N LEU A 73 -8.15 -4.68 7.27
CA LEU A 73 -8.59 -4.54 5.88
C LEU A 73 -9.05 -5.86 5.27
N ARG A 74 -8.40 -6.97 5.66
CA ARG A 74 -8.79 -8.31 5.19
C ARG A 74 -10.15 -8.76 5.70
N ARG A 75 -10.62 -8.19 6.80
CA ARG A 75 -11.95 -8.49 7.35
C ARG A 75 -13.06 -7.69 6.67
N LEU A 76 -12.71 -6.62 5.97
CA LEU A 76 -13.70 -5.82 5.24
C LEU A 76 -14.05 -6.52 3.93
N GLU A 77 -15.32 -6.53 3.59
CA GLU A 77 -15.76 -7.05 2.30
C GLU A 77 -15.04 -6.35 1.15
N GLU A 78 -14.92 -5.03 1.23
CA GLU A 78 -14.30 -4.20 0.20
C GLU A 78 -12.78 -4.40 0.09
N GLY A 79 -12.13 -4.90 1.13
CA GLY A 79 -10.68 -5.09 1.17
C GLY A 79 -10.22 -6.55 1.20
N ALA A 80 -11.14 -7.50 1.24
CA ALA A 80 -10.82 -8.91 1.45
C ALA A 80 -9.88 -9.49 0.38
N ASN A 81 -10.03 -9.04 -0.86
CA ASN A 81 -9.26 -9.55 -1.99
C ASN A 81 -8.38 -8.49 -2.65
N THR A 82 -8.31 -7.30 -2.08
CA THR A 82 -7.51 -6.23 -2.66
C THR A 82 -6.02 -6.54 -2.49
N PRO A 83 -5.22 -6.49 -3.56
CA PRO A 83 -3.77 -6.66 -3.42
C PRO A 83 -3.17 -5.62 -2.50
N ILE A 84 -2.37 -6.07 -1.54
CA ILE A 84 -1.66 -5.18 -0.62
C ILE A 84 -0.17 -5.36 -0.84
N PHE A 85 0.50 -4.26 -1.16
CA PHE A 85 1.96 -4.19 -1.26
C PHE A 85 2.49 -3.58 0.02
N ILE A 86 3.39 -4.30 0.67
CA ILE A 86 4.05 -3.80 1.88
C ILE A 86 5.23 -2.93 1.47
N ILE A 87 5.31 -1.73 2.04
CA ILE A 87 6.46 -0.84 1.89
C ILE A 87 7.04 -0.58 3.27
N THR A 88 8.34 -0.64 3.41
CA THR A 88 8.99 -0.50 4.71
C THR A 88 10.43 -0.06 4.60
N SER A 89 10.91 0.71 5.58
CA SER A 89 12.33 1.00 5.74
C SER A 89 13.06 -0.05 6.57
N GLY A 90 12.31 -0.96 7.19
CA GLY A 90 12.86 -2.00 8.04
C GLY A 90 13.47 -3.17 7.29
N ASP A 91 14.01 -4.11 8.04
CA ASP A 91 14.61 -5.31 7.49
C ASP A 91 13.51 -6.25 6.97
N PRO A 92 13.49 -6.56 5.67
CA PRO A 92 12.47 -7.43 5.11
C PRO A 92 12.42 -8.82 5.76
N GLU A 93 13.57 -9.35 6.18
CA GLU A 93 13.62 -10.69 6.78
C GLU A 93 12.74 -10.81 8.03
N LYS A 94 12.55 -9.70 8.75
CA LYS A 94 11.72 -9.70 9.96
C LYS A 94 10.23 -9.75 9.65
N TYR A 95 9.81 -9.34 8.47
CA TYR A 95 8.41 -9.11 8.16
C TYR A 95 7.86 -10.02 7.07
N VAL A 96 8.74 -10.58 6.23
CA VAL A 96 8.31 -11.31 5.03
C VAL A 96 7.37 -12.46 5.38
N SER A 97 7.71 -13.26 6.38
CA SER A 97 6.90 -14.41 6.76
C SER A 97 5.49 -14.00 7.19
N ARG A 98 5.40 -13.02 8.09
CA ARG A 98 4.11 -12.55 8.59
C ARG A 98 3.28 -11.89 7.49
N ALA A 99 3.91 -11.13 6.62
CA ALA A 99 3.22 -10.49 5.51
C ALA A 99 2.68 -11.51 4.51
N ARG A 100 3.46 -12.56 4.22
CA ARG A 100 2.99 -13.65 3.36
C ARG A 100 1.79 -14.36 3.98
N ASP A 101 1.83 -14.62 5.27
CA ASP A 101 0.72 -15.26 5.98
C ASP A 101 -0.56 -14.43 5.90
N LEU A 102 -0.44 -13.11 5.85
CA LEU A 102 -1.57 -12.20 5.71
C LEU A 102 -1.93 -11.91 4.26
N GLY A 103 -1.23 -12.54 3.31
CA GLY A 103 -1.58 -12.44 1.90
C GLY A 103 -1.05 -11.20 1.18
N ALA A 104 0.11 -10.67 1.60
CA ALA A 104 0.75 -9.57 0.88
C ALA A 104 1.12 -10.00 -0.54
N ALA A 105 0.85 -9.14 -1.51
CA ALA A 105 1.13 -9.43 -2.91
C ALA A 105 2.58 -9.15 -3.29
N ALA A 106 3.23 -8.19 -2.61
CA ALA A 106 4.62 -7.85 -2.87
C ALA A 106 5.22 -7.06 -1.71
N PHE A 107 6.54 -6.94 -1.71
CA PHE A 107 7.32 -6.26 -0.70
C PHE A 107 8.27 -5.27 -1.35
N PHE A 108 8.32 -4.05 -0.81
CA PHE A 108 9.25 -3.03 -1.28
C PHE A 108 9.97 -2.39 -0.11
N ARG A 109 11.28 -2.29 -0.19
CA ARG A 109 12.08 -1.60 0.82
C ARG A 109 12.31 -0.16 0.40
N LYS A 110 12.16 0.76 1.35
CA LYS A 110 12.50 2.17 1.11
C LYS A 110 14.03 2.36 1.07
N PRO A 111 14.57 3.21 0.18
CA PRO A 111 13.86 4.02 -0.80
C PRO A 111 13.31 3.18 -1.96
N ILE A 112 12.09 3.47 -2.38
CA ILE A 112 11.41 2.68 -3.40
C ILE A 112 11.85 3.11 -4.79
N VAL A 113 12.19 2.14 -5.64
CA VAL A 113 12.42 2.39 -7.05
C VAL A 113 11.04 2.45 -7.73
N HIS A 114 10.61 3.64 -8.09
CA HIS A 114 9.24 3.88 -8.56
C HIS A 114 8.87 3.04 -9.78
N GLU A 115 9.81 2.83 -10.69
CA GLU A 115 9.56 2.03 -11.89
C GLU A 115 9.27 0.58 -11.57
N GLN A 116 9.97 0.03 -10.58
CA GLN A 116 9.74 -1.34 -10.13
C GLN A 116 8.37 -1.47 -9.46
N LEU A 117 8.00 -0.48 -8.66
CA LEU A 117 6.69 -0.45 -8.01
C LEU A 117 5.56 -0.38 -9.03
N ILE A 118 5.67 0.54 -9.98
CA ILE A 118 4.64 0.71 -11.02
C ILE A 118 4.52 -0.55 -11.87
N SER A 119 5.63 -1.17 -12.22
CA SER A 119 5.64 -2.42 -12.96
C SER A 119 4.90 -3.52 -12.19
N ALA A 120 5.14 -3.62 -10.88
CA ALA A 120 4.46 -4.61 -10.05
C ALA A 120 2.95 -4.31 -9.93
N ILE A 121 2.57 -3.05 -9.84
CA ILE A 121 1.15 -2.65 -9.81
C ILE A 121 0.47 -3.08 -11.12
N ARG A 122 1.07 -2.77 -12.25
CA ARG A 122 0.51 -3.17 -13.54
C ARG A 122 0.34 -4.67 -13.66
N ARG A 123 1.32 -5.42 -13.17
CA ARG A 123 1.28 -6.88 -13.20
C ARG A 123 0.15 -7.43 -12.35
N VAL A 124 -0.02 -6.92 -11.13
CA VAL A 124 -1.06 -7.43 -10.23
C VAL A 124 -2.46 -7.03 -10.71
N LEU A 125 -2.59 -5.90 -11.36
CA LEU A 125 -3.86 -5.44 -11.94
C LEU A 125 -4.10 -6.02 -13.35
N LYS A 126 -3.17 -6.82 -13.85
CA LYS A 126 -3.23 -7.42 -15.19
C LYS A 126 -3.34 -6.37 -16.30
N GLU A 127 -2.70 -5.24 -16.09
CA GLU A 127 -2.59 -4.22 -17.11
C GLU A 127 -1.41 -4.54 -18.01
N GLU A 128 -1.62 -4.51 -19.30
CA GLU A 128 -0.52 -4.73 -20.22
C GLU A 128 0.39 -3.52 -20.25
N PRO A 129 1.70 -3.73 -20.35
CA PRO A 129 2.60 -2.61 -20.56
C PRO A 129 2.24 -1.93 -21.88
N ALA A 130 2.51 -0.61 -21.94
CA ALA A 130 2.29 0.12 -23.19
C ALA A 130 2.99 -0.60 -24.34
N PRO A 131 2.35 -0.70 -25.52
CA PRO A 131 2.98 -1.41 -26.62
C PRO A 131 4.33 -0.77 -26.96
N VAL A 132 5.33 -1.63 -27.08
CA VAL A 132 6.66 -1.21 -27.50
C VAL A 132 6.67 -1.21 -29.02
N ASP A 133 6.77 -0.05 -29.57
CA ASP A 133 6.90 0.10 -31.01
C ASP A 133 8.34 -0.13 -31.45
#